data_25ab3235739d409c5efe260c2ebf5ede
#
_entry.id   25ab3235739d409c5efe260c2ebf5ede
#
_cell.length_a   1.000
_cell.length_b   1.000
_cell.length_c   1.000
_cell.angle_alpha   90.00
_cell.angle_beta   90.00
_cell.angle_gamma   90.00
#
_symmetry.space_group_name_H-M   'P 1'
#
loop_
_entity.id
_entity.type
_entity.pdbx_description
1 polymer ?
#
loop_
_entity_poly.entity_id
_entity_poly.type
_entity_poly.pdbx_seq_one_letter_code
_entity_poly.pdbx_strand_id
1 'polypeptide(L)'
;MNDKFFDLKKDKQDRIINAALQVFALNGYRHASTDDIVKLASISKGLLFHYFESKLGLYVFLYEYSSRFMLLEFSREIKETDNDLFLLMKKMETGRMRVLKMYPYMRRFLDMAEKEEWQAAVDAVAEAHKNYEDKIRNYLGQADYSALSPKAGREKVIKCVEYTLKGLTEDFSSRADFKPENLDRKSVV
;
A
#
# COMPACT_ATOMS: atom_id res chain seq x y z
N MET A 1 -0.41 -3.90 19.86
CA MET A 1 -1.67 -4.20 19.12
C MET A 1 -2.43 -5.28 19.86
N ASN A 2 -3.73 -5.16 19.97
CA ASN A 2 -4.56 -6.16 20.64
C ASN A 2 -4.91 -7.29 19.64
N ASP A 3 -4.40 -8.50 19.86
CA ASP A 3 -4.63 -9.66 18.97
C ASP A 3 -6.13 -9.99 18.79
N LYS A 4 -6.96 -9.56 19.75
CA LYS A 4 -8.43 -9.66 19.66
C LYS A 4 -9.06 -8.95 18.46
N PHE A 5 -8.35 -8.04 17.78
CA PHE A 5 -8.85 -7.45 16.54
C PHE A 5 -9.05 -8.51 15.44
N PHE A 6 -8.18 -9.51 15.39
CA PHE A 6 -8.28 -10.59 14.42
C PHE A 6 -9.34 -11.66 14.77
N ASP A 7 -9.87 -11.63 15.98
CA ASP A 7 -11.03 -12.46 16.39
C ASP A 7 -12.36 -11.92 15.84
N LEU A 8 -12.38 -10.67 15.34
CA LEU A 8 -13.56 -10.11 14.70
C LEU A 8 -13.89 -10.86 13.39
N LYS A 9 -15.19 -10.89 13.04
CA LYS A 9 -15.60 -11.35 11.71
C LYS A 9 -14.87 -10.58 10.60
N LYS A 10 -14.44 -11.27 9.57
CA LYS A 10 -13.64 -10.70 8.47
C LYS A 10 -14.25 -9.42 7.89
N ASP A 11 -15.56 -9.41 7.63
CA ASP A 11 -16.26 -8.23 7.10
C ASP A 11 -16.12 -7.00 8.01
N LYS A 12 -16.07 -7.19 9.33
CA LYS A 12 -15.91 -6.10 10.28
C LYS A 12 -14.46 -5.61 10.32
N GLN A 13 -13.50 -6.53 10.25
CA GLN A 13 -12.09 -6.17 10.10
C GLN A 13 -11.88 -5.33 8.83
N ASP A 14 -12.38 -5.79 7.69
CA ASP A 14 -12.20 -5.14 6.38
C ASP A 14 -12.85 -3.76 6.34
N ARG A 15 -14.04 -3.59 6.95
CA ARG A 15 -14.67 -2.27 7.08
C ARG A 15 -13.83 -1.30 7.90
N ILE A 16 -13.28 -1.74 9.02
CA ILE A 16 -12.43 -0.89 9.88
C ILE A 16 -11.15 -0.53 9.13
N ILE A 17 -10.48 -1.50 8.52
CA ILE A 17 -9.25 -1.29 7.76
C ILE A 17 -9.51 -0.33 6.58
N ASN A 18 -10.54 -0.58 5.75
CA ASN A 18 -10.84 0.27 4.60
C ASN A 18 -11.21 1.70 5.00
N ALA A 19 -12.02 1.87 6.04
CA ALA A 19 -12.38 3.21 6.54
C ALA A 19 -11.14 3.99 7.02
N ALA A 20 -10.27 3.34 7.78
CA ALA A 20 -9.06 3.97 8.28
C ALA A 20 -8.05 4.26 7.15
N LEU A 21 -7.84 3.32 6.22
CA LEU A 21 -7.02 3.53 5.02
C LEU A 21 -7.51 4.73 4.21
N GLN A 22 -8.82 4.83 3.98
CA GLN A 22 -9.41 5.95 3.24
C GLN A 22 -9.12 7.29 3.92
N VAL A 23 -9.40 7.38 5.22
CA VAL A 23 -9.24 8.66 5.95
C VAL A 23 -7.76 9.08 6.00
N PHE A 24 -6.84 8.17 6.30
CA PHE A 24 -5.42 8.50 6.30
C PHE A 24 -4.86 8.78 4.91
N ALA A 25 -5.27 8.03 3.89
CA ALA A 25 -4.81 8.25 2.51
C ALA A 25 -5.25 9.59 1.93
N LEU A 26 -6.38 10.14 2.38
CA LEU A 26 -6.91 11.41 1.89
C LEU A 26 -6.42 12.62 2.68
N ASN A 27 -6.12 12.44 3.98
CA ASN A 27 -5.85 13.57 4.88
C ASN A 27 -4.45 13.57 5.50
N GLY A 28 -3.64 12.52 5.29
CA GLY A 28 -2.39 12.30 6.02
C GLY A 28 -2.64 12.00 7.50
N TYR A 29 -1.57 11.75 8.26
CA TYR A 29 -1.72 11.44 9.68
C TYR A 29 -2.28 12.62 10.46
N ARG A 30 -1.74 13.84 10.25
CA ARG A 30 -2.09 15.00 11.06
C ARG A 30 -3.57 15.34 11.02
N HIS A 31 -4.16 15.38 9.83
CA HIS A 31 -5.53 15.86 9.61
C HIS A 31 -6.58 14.72 9.58
N ALA A 32 -6.15 13.46 9.62
CA ALA A 32 -7.07 12.33 9.71
C ALA A 32 -7.87 12.37 11.02
N SER A 33 -9.20 12.26 10.90
CA SER A 33 -10.14 12.27 12.01
C SER A 33 -10.54 10.85 12.42
N THR A 34 -10.36 10.51 13.69
CA THR A 34 -10.88 9.22 14.22
C THR A 34 -12.39 9.16 14.23
N ASP A 35 -13.07 10.31 14.29
CA ASP A 35 -14.54 10.38 14.21
C ASP A 35 -15.04 10.03 12.81
N ASP A 36 -14.33 10.45 11.76
CA ASP A 36 -14.64 10.05 10.39
C ASP A 36 -14.39 8.55 10.17
N ILE A 37 -13.30 8.01 10.73
CA ILE A 37 -13.00 6.58 10.67
C ILE A 37 -14.12 5.76 11.29
N VAL A 38 -14.55 6.08 12.50
CA VAL A 38 -15.59 5.29 13.19
C VAL A 38 -16.95 5.42 12.50
N LYS A 39 -17.26 6.59 11.94
CA LYS A 39 -18.46 6.83 11.15
C LYS A 39 -18.47 5.96 9.89
N LEU A 40 -17.40 5.97 9.10
CA LEU A 40 -17.27 5.16 7.90
C LEU A 40 -17.28 3.65 8.21
N ALA A 41 -16.59 3.22 9.27
CA ALA A 41 -16.55 1.83 9.70
C ALA A 41 -17.84 1.35 10.36
N SER A 42 -18.77 2.24 10.70
CA SER A 42 -19.99 1.95 11.46
C SER A 42 -19.68 1.24 12.79
N ILE A 43 -18.76 1.82 13.58
CA ILE A 43 -18.36 1.34 14.91
C ILE A 43 -18.35 2.48 15.93
N SER A 44 -18.28 2.15 17.22
CA SER A 44 -18.08 3.14 18.27
C SER A 44 -16.61 3.55 18.39
N LYS A 45 -16.36 4.79 18.84
CA LYS A 45 -15.01 5.29 19.13
C LYS A 45 -14.32 4.48 20.22
N GLY A 46 -15.06 4.03 21.24
CA GLY A 46 -14.56 3.16 22.29
C GLY A 46 -14.05 1.82 21.74
N LEU A 47 -14.74 1.24 20.75
CA LEU A 47 -14.30 0.01 20.10
C LEU A 47 -13.01 0.19 19.31
N LEU A 48 -12.87 1.31 18.60
CA LEU A 48 -11.65 1.63 17.85
C LEU A 48 -10.44 1.69 18.81
N PHE A 49 -10.56 2.46 19.90
CA PHE A 49 -9.48 2.61 20.86
C PHE A 49 -9.26 1.36 21.73
N HIS A 50 -10.27 0.51 21.89
CA HIS A 50 -10.08 -0.79 22.52
C HIS A 50 -9.08 -1.67 21.76
N TYR A 51 -9.07 -1.62 20.41
CA TYR A 51 -8.14 -2.40 19.60
C TYR A 51 -6.80 -1.72 19.34
N PHE A 52 -6.80 -0.43 19.16
CA PHE A 52 -5.63 0.30 18.66
C PHE A 52 -5.05 1.31 19.65
N GLU A 53 -5.68 1.48 20.83
CA GLU A 53 -5.27 2.35 21.92
C GLU A 53 -5.28 3.84 21.57
N SER A 54 -4.73 4.22 20.41
CA SER A 54 -4.61 5.59 19.96
C SER A 54 -4.73 5.70 18.43
N LYS A 55 -4.84 6.94 17.93
CA LYS A 55 -4.73 7.23 16.51
C LYS A 55 -3.37 6.77 15.95
N LEU A 56 -2.30 6.95 16.73
CA LEU A 56 -0.96 6.52 16.34
C LEU A 56 -0.87 4.99 16.29
N GLY A 57 -1.40 4.29 17.27
CA GLY A 57 -1.45 2.82 17.27
C GLY A 57 -2.21 2.26 16.06
N LEU A 58 -3.34 2.90 15.70
CA LEU A 58 -4.07 2.55 14.48
C LEU A 58 -3.23 2.79 13.21
N TYR A 59 -2.52 3.91 13.14
CA TYR A 59 -1.68 4.26 11.99
C TYR A 59 -0.52 3.27 11.82
N VAL A 60 0.17 2.91 12.90
CA VAL A 60 1.24 1.90 12.92
C VAL A 60 0.70 0.55 12.47
N PHE A 61 -0.43 0.12 13.04
CA PHE A 61 -1.08 -1.12 12.63
C PHE A 61 -1.36 -1.14 11.12
N LEU A 62 -1.97 -0.07 10.60
CA LEU A 62 -2.29 0.01 9.18
C LEU A 62 -1.05 -0.02 8.30
N TYR A 63 0.03 0.63 8.73
CA TYR A 63 1.29 0.63 7.98
C TYR A 63 1.88 -0.79 7.91
N GLU A 64 2.00 -1.46 9.06
CA GLU A 64 2.50 -2.83 9.12
C GLU A 64 1.60 -3.82 8.35
N TYR A 65 0.28 -3.68 8.51
CA TYR A 65 -0.68 -4.52 7.79
C TYR A 65 -0.56 -4.31 6.28
N SER A 66 -0.53 -3.07 5.82
CA SER A 66 -0.48 -2.73 4.40
C SER A 66 0.83 -3.15 3.74
N SER A 67 1.96 -2.89 4.38
CA SER A 67 3.28 -3.27 3.86
C SER A 67 3.43 -4.80 3.76
N ARG A 68 3.02 -5.53 4.80
CA ARG A 68 3.03 -7.01 4.79
C ARG A 68 2.09 -7.59 3.73
N PHE A 69 0.89 -7.03 3.61
CA PHE A 69 -0.10 -7.48 2.62
C PHE A 69 0.40 -7.24 1.19
N MET A 70 0.98 -6.07 0.92
CA MET A 70 1.59 -5.74 -0.37
C MET A 70 2.72 -6.70 -0.73
N LEU A 71 3.64 -6.97 0.21
CA LEU A 71 4.74 -7.91 0.02
C LEU A 71 4.25 -9.35 -0.21
N LEU A 72 3.17 -9.75 0.47
CA LEU A 72 2.55 -11.06 0.25
C LEU A 72 2.03 -11.19 -1.19
N GLU A 73 1.37 -10.16 -1.71
CA GLU A 73 0.89 -10.18 -3.10
C GLU A 73 2.04 -10.19 -4.12
N PHE A 74 3.16 -9.51 -3.82
CA PHE A 74 4.35 -9.58 -4.65
C PHE A 74 4.97 -10.98 -4.63
N SER A 75 5.10 -11.60 -3.46
CA SER A 75 5.69 -12.94 -3.33
C SER A 75 4.90 -14.05 -4.03
N ARG A 76 3.62 -13.82 -4.27
CA ARG A 76 2.77 -14.75 -5.06
C ARG A 76 3.10 -14.73 -6.56
N GLU A 77 3.57 -13.60 -7.06
CA GLU A 77 3.86 -13.40 -8.49
C GLU A 77 5.32 -13.55 -8.83
N ILE A 78 6.21 -13.07 -7.97
CA ILE A 78 7.66 -12.98 -8.23
C ILE A 78 8.33 -14.27 -7.78
N LYS A 79 9.09 -14.89 -8.67
CA LYS A 79 9.93 -16.06 -8.38
C LYS A 79 11.40 -15.63 -8.28
N GLU A 80 12.19 -16.38 -7.54
CA GLU A 80 13.63 -16.13 -7.42
C GLU A 80 14.37 -16.21 -8.78
N THR A 81 13.80 -16.94 -9.74
CA THR A 81 14.35 -17.07 -11.09
C THR A 81 14.00 -15.94 -12.03
N ASP A 82 13.11 -15.01 -11.62
CA ASP A 82 12.72 -13.86 -12.44
C ASP A 82 13.85 -12.83 -12.42
N ASN A 83 14.47 -12.57 -13.55
CA ASN A 83 15.56 -11.61 -13.69
C ASN A 83 15.34 -10.55 -14.77
N ASP A 84 14.25 -10.58 -15.49
CA ASP A 84 13.89 -9.50 -16.40
C ASP A 84 13.24 -8.34 -15.63
N LEU A 85 13.81 -7.13 -15.76
CA LEU A 85 13.35 -5.94 -15.04
C LEU A 85 11.88 -5.60 -15.31
N PHE A 86 11.48 -5.60 -16.59
CA PHE A 86 10.12 -5.21 -16.94
C PHE A 86 9.10 -6.27 -16.54
N LEU A 87 9.48 -7.55 -16.62
CA LEU A 87 8.67 -8.64 -16.12
C LEU A 87 8.47 -8.54 -14.59
N LEU A 88 9.52 -8.24 -13.83
CA LEU A 88 9.45 -8.02 -12.39
C LEU A 88 8.52 -6.86 -12.05
N MET A 89 8.67 -5.72 -12.71
CA MET A 89 7.81 -4.56 -12.50
C MET A 89 6.35 -4.85 -12.88
N LYS A 90 6.11 -5.58 -13.98
CA LYS A 90 4.77 -6.05 -14.37
C LYS A 90 4.16 -6.97 -13.30
N LYS A 91 4.92 -7.88 -12.73
CA LYS A 91 4.48 -8.77 -11.65
C LYS A 91 4.15 -8.00 -10.37
N MET A 92 4.99 -7.02 -10.01
CA MET A 92 4.69 -6.13 -8.89
C MET A 92 3.39 -5.35 -9.12
N GLU A 93 3.17 -4.81 -10.34
CA GLU A 93 1.94 -4.11 -10.65
C GLU A 93 0.71 -5.04 -10.60
N THR A 94 0.84 -6.28 -11.07
CA THR A 94 -0.22 -7.30 -10.92
C THR A 94 -0.60 -7.51 -9.45
N GLY A 95 0.40 -7.58 -8.55
CA GLY A 95 0.16 -7.65 -7.10
C GLY A 95 -0.56 -6.40 -6.58
N ARG A 96 -0.11 -5.19 -6.99
CA ARG A 96 -0.76 -3.92 -6.63
C ARG A 96 -2.23 -3.85 -7.08
N MET A 97 -2.53 -4.35 -8.28
CA MET A 97 -3.90 -4.37 -8.79
C MET A 97 -4.82 -5.31 -7.99
N ARG A 98 -4.30 -6.44 -7.46
CA ARG A 98 -5.09 -7.29 -6.55
C ARG A 98 -5.37 -6.60 -5.23
N VAL A 99 -4.36 -5.91 -4.68
CA VAL A 99 -4.54 -5.10 -3.47
C VAL A 99 -5.62 -4.05 -3.68
N LEU A 100 -5.60 -3.34 -4.80
CA LEU A 100 -6.57 -2.29 -5.12
C LEU A 100 -8.02 -2.79 -5.13
N LYS A 101 -8.26 -4.05 -5.55
CA LYS A 101 -9.60 -4.66 -5.52
C LYS A 101 -10.14 -4.88 -4.10
N MET A 102 -9.28 -5.20 -3.15
CA MET A 102 -9.68 -5.48 -1.77
C MET A 102 -9.60 -4.24 -0.87
N TYR A 103 -8.58 -3.43 -1.09
CA TYR A 103 -8.23 -2.27 -0.29
C TYR A 103 -7.92 -1.06 -1.20
N PRO A 104 -8.94 -0.37 -1.74
CA PRO A 104 -8.76 0.67 -2.76
C PRO A 104 -7.82 1.82 -2.35
N TYR A 105 -7.71 2.09 -1.06
CA TYR A 105 -6.87 3.16 -0.54
C TYR A 105 -5.51 2.71 0.00
N MET A 106 -5.20 1.40 0.00
CA MET A 106 -3.98 0.88 0.64
C MET A 106 -2.70 1.40 -0.02
N ARG A 107 -2.62 1.38 -1.35
CA ARG A 107 -1.47 1.93 -2.07
C ARG A 107 -1.30 3.42 -1.79
N ARG A 108 -2.40 4.19 -1.92
CA ARG A 108 -2.37 5.63 -1.65
C ARG A 108 -1.99 5.95 -0.20
N PHE A 109 -2.43 5.13 0.74
CA PHE A 109 -2.01 5.26 2.14
C PHE A 109 -0.51 5.06 2.32
N LEU A 110 0.09 4.03 1.72
CA LEU A 110 1.55 3.79 1.75
C LEU A 110 2.31 4.96 1.09
N ASP A 111 1.85 5.44 -0.07
CA ASP A 111 2.42 6.60 -0.76
C ASP A 111 2.34 7.89 0.08
N MET A 112 1.25 8.07 0.85
CA MET A 112 1.11 9.23 1.76
C MET A 112 1.98 9.07 2.99
N ALA A 113 2.13 7.86 3.52
CA ALA A 113 3.01 7.59 4.66
C ALA A 113 4.49 7.83 4.32
N GLU A 114 4.91 7.58 3.09
CA GLU A 114 6.26 7.91 2.59
C GLU A 114 6.54 9.43 2.60
N LYS A 115 5.48 10.26 2.47
CA LYS A 115 5.56 11.72 2.43
C LYS A 115 5.15 12.36 3.75
N GLU A 116 4.90 11.56 4.78
CA GLU A 116 4.45 12.07 6.09
C GLU A 116 5.57 12.89 6.75
N GLU A 117 5.20 14.05 7.31
CA GLU A 117 6.13 14.98 7.95
C GLU A 117 5.94 15.04 9.47
N TRP A 118 4.85 14.45 10.00
CA TRP A 118 4.63 14.43 11.43
C TRP A 118 5.58 13.44 12.11
N GLN A 119 6.60 13.97 12.80
CA GLN A 119 7.74 13.21 13.30
C GLN A 119 7.33 11.97 14.10
N ALA A 120 6.35 12.08 14.99
CA ALA A 120 5.90 10.93 15.80
C ALA A 120 5.30 9.79 14.95
N ALA A 121 4.65 10.11 13.82
CA ALA A 121 4.14 9.10 12.90
C ALA A 121 5.27 8.48 12.06
N VAL A 122 6.21 9.30 11.61
CA VAL A 122 7.41 8.87 10.87
C VAL A 122 8.23 7.91 11.72
N ASP A 123 8.56 8.30 12.95
CA ASP A 123 9.38 7.50 13.87
C ASP A 123 8.69 6.17 14.23
N ALA A 124 7.37 6.22 14.43
CA ALA A 124 6.60 5.04 14.82
C ALA A 124 6.55 3.94 13.73
N VAL A 125 6.69 4.28 12.46
CA VAL A 125 6.69 3.31 11.34
C VAL A 125 8.07 3.08 10.74
N ALA A 126 9.12 3.75 11.22
CA ALA A 126 10.44 3.78 10.58
C ALA A 126 11.03 2.38 10.34
N GLU A 127 10.93 1.47 11.30
CA GLU A 127 11.44 0.10 11.15
C GLU A 127 10.64 -0.69 10.12
N ALA A 128 9.31 -0.61 10.17
CA ALA A 128 8.43 -1.27 9.21
C ALA A 128 8.63 -0.71 7.80
N HIS A 129 8.83 0.61 7.67
CA HIS A 129 9.15 1.28 6.42
C HIS A 129 10.46 0.78 5.83
N LYS A 130 11.53 0.76 6.64
CA LYS A 130 12.83 0.24 6.22
C LYS A 130 12.74 -1.20 5.74
N ASN A 131 12.06 -2.05 6.49
CA ASN A 131 11.88 -3.46 6.13
C ASN A 131 11.11 -3.63 4.80
N TYR A 132 10.09 -2.78 4.57
CA TYR A 132 9.34 -2.78 3.32
C TYR A 132 10.21 -2.35 2.13
N GLU A 133 10.93 -1.23 2.26
CA GLU A 133 11.85 -0.72 1.25
C GLU A 133 12.97 -1.71 0.90
N ASP A 134 13.57 -2.36 1.91
CA ASP A 134 14.62 -3.36 1.71
C ASP A 134 14.10 -4.57 0.91
N LYS A 135 12.86 -4.99 1.15
CA LYS A 135 12.23 -6.08 0.37
C LYS A 135 11.97 -5.66 -1.08
N ILE A 136 11.46 -4.45 -1.32
CA ILE A 136 11.28 -3.91 -2.67
C ILE A 136 12.62 -3.84 -3.40
N ARG A 137 13.66 -3.32 -2.72
CA ARG A 137 15.01 -3.23 -3.28
C ARG A 137 15.57 -4.61 -3.62
N ASN A 138 15.30 -5.64 -2.81
CA ASN A 138 15.74 -7.00 -3.08
C ASN A 138 15.05 -7.58 -4.32
N TYR A 139 13.73 -7.38 -4.50
CA TYR A 139 13.03 -7.81 -5.71
C TYR A 139 13.61 -7.15 -6.97
N LEU A 140 13.82 -5.84 -6.95
CA LEU A 140 14.45 -5.13 -8.07
C LEU A 140 15.93 -5.45 -8.21
N GLY A 141 16.60 -5.85 -7.12
CA GLY A 141 18.01 -6.20 -7.08
C GLY A 141 18.38 -7.46 -7.88
N GLN A 142 17.42 -8.38 -8.05
CA GLN A 142 17.63 -9.61 -8.83
C GLN A 142 17.53 -9.41 -10.35
N ALA A 143 17.11 -8.22 -10.82
CA ALA A 143 16.96 -7.95 -12.24
C ALA A 143 18.31 -7.88 -12.95
N ASP A 144 18.33 -8.39 -14.19
CA ASP A 144 19.42 -8.16 -15.14
C ASP A 144 19.24 -6.79 -15.80
N TYR A 145 20.21 -5.93 -15.60
CA TYR A 145 20.26 -4.58 -16.14
C TYR A 145 21.14 -4.45 -17.38
N SER A 146 21.70 -5.56 -17.88
CA SER A 146 22.67 -5.56 -18.99
C SER A 146 22.11 -4.98 -20.29
N ALA A 147 20.80 -5.11 -20.52
CA ALA A 147 20.10 -4.56 -21.67
C ALA A 147 19.89 -3.03 -21.60
N LEU A 148 20.09 -2.41 -20.45
CA LEU A 148 19.94 -0.97 -20.29
C LEU A 148 21.20 -0.24 -20.74
N SER A 149 21.01 0.89 -21.45
CA SER A 149 22.14 1.77 -21.78
C SER A 149 22.87 2.21 -20.51
N PRO A 150 24.21 2.10 -20.42
CA PRO A 150 24.98 2.58 -19.27
C PRO A 150 24.71 4.07 -18.93
N LYS A 151 24.31 4.87 -19.94
CA LYS A 151 23.96 6.30 -19.77
C LYS A 151 22.59 6.52 -19.13
N ALA A 152 21.68 5.54 -19.20
CA ALA A 152 20.33 5.67 -18.68
C ALA A 152 20.28 5.72 -17.14
N GLY A 153 21.18 5.01 -16.49
CA GLY A 153 21.22 4.90 -15.02
C GLY A 153 20.07 4.04 -14.48
N ARG A 154 20.39 2.98 -13.76
CA ARG A 154 19.45 2.01 -13.22
C ARG A 154 18.30 2.64 -12.44
N GLU A 155 18.62 3.52 -11.47
CA GLU A 155 17.59 4.18 -10.64
C GLU A 155 16.63 5.05 -11.45
N LYS A 156 17.14 5.75 -12.46
CA LYS A 156 16.31 6.62 -13.32
C LYS A 156 15.28 5.80 -14.10
N VAL A 157 15.69 4.66 -14.65
CA VAL A 157 14.78 3.77 -15.39
C VAL A 157 13.69 3.24 -14.46
N ILE A 158 14.06 2.73 -13.28
CA ILE A 158 13.10 2.25 -12.28
C ILE A 158 12.09 3.36 -11.95
N LYS A 159 12.56 4.55 -11.56
CA LYS A 159 11.69 5.69 -11.22
C LYS A 159 10.79 6.12 -12.38
N CYS A 160 11.29 6.16 -13.62
CA CYS A 160 10.46 6.49 -14.78
C CYS A 160 9.30 5.50 -14.93
N VAL A 161 9.57 4.19 -14.82
CA VAL A 161 8.52 3.18 -14.94
C VAL A 161 7.54 3.27 -13.76
N GLU A 162 8.03 3.43 -12.54
CA GLU A 162 7.18 3.58 -11.34
C GLU A 162 6.27 4.80 -11.43
N TYR A 163 6.80 5.97 -11.83
CA TYR A 163 5.98 7.19 -12.00
C TYR A 163 4.95 7.03 -13.11
N THR A 164 5.31 6.37 -14.22
CA THR A 164 4.37 6.10 -15.31
C THR A 164 3.24 5.18 -14.84
N LEU A 165 3.56 4.07 -14.17
CA LEU A 165 2.57 3.13 -13.65
C LEU A 165 1.68 3.79 -12.58
N LYS A 166 2.27 4.60 -11.71
CA LYS A 166 1.53 5.36 -10.68
C LYS A 166 0.56 6.34 -11.32
N GLY A 167 1.02 7.16 -12.27
CA GLY A 167 0.17 8.12 -13.00
C GLY A 167 -0.99 7.43 -13.71
N LEU A 168 -0.72 6.32 -14.43
CA LEU A 168 -1.77 5.54 -15.06
C LEU A 168 -2.80 4.99 -14.05
N THR A 169 -2.35 4.48 -12.92
CA THR A 169 -3.25 3.95 -11.87
C THR A 169 -4.10 5.07 -11.24
N GLU A 170 -3.52 6.25 -11.02
CA GLU A 170 -4.24 7.43 -10.50
C GLU A 170 -5.28 7.92 -11.51
N ASP A 171 -4.94 8.00 -12.78
CA ASP A 171 -5.86 8.36 -13.87
C ASP A 171 -7.04 7.38 -13.96
N PHE A 172 -6.76 6.07 -13.88
CA PHE A 172 -7.82 5.06 -13.88
C PHE A 172 -8.73 5.16 -12.65
N SER A 173 -8.15 5.31 -11.46
CA SER A 173 -8.91 5.36 -10.20
C SER A 173 -9.67 6.67 -10.00
N SER A 174 -9.32 7.73 -10.71
CA SER A 174 -10.03 9.03 -10.67
C SER A 174 -11.28 9.10 -11.54
N ARG A 175 -11.50 8.12 -12.43
CA ARG A 175 -12.67 8.10 -13.30
C ARG A 175 -13.94 7.84 -12.51
N ALA A 176 -15.02 8.55 -12.83
CA ALA A 176 -16.31 8.47 -12.13
C ALA A 176 -16.96 7.06 -12.20
N ASP A 177 -16.60 6.28 -13.22
CA ASP A 177 -17.07 4.91 -13.46
C ASP A 177 -16.10 3.84 -12.96
N PHE A 178 -15.04 4.26 -12.27
CA PHE A 178 -14.03 3.34 -11.74
C PHE A 178 -14.64 2.37 -10.72
N LYS A 179 -14.57 1.09 -11.06
CA LYS A 179 -14.87 -0.03 -10.17
C LYS A 179 -13.65 -0.93 -10.12
N PRO A 180 -13.05 -1.17 -8.95
CA PRO A 180 -11.86 -2.01 -8.82
C PRO A 180 -12.02 -3.41 -9.44
N GLU A 181 -13.24 -3.96 -9.41
CA GLU A 181 -13.58 -5.24 -10.01
C GLU A 181 -13.49 -5.25 -11.54
N ASN A 182 -13.58 -4.10 -12.19
CA ASN A 182 -13.48 -3.96 -13.66
C ASN A 182 -12.03 -3.88 -14.16
N LEU A 183 -11.04 -3.86 -13.26
CA LEU A 183 -9.64 -3.94 -13.62
C LEU A 183 -9.32 -5.36 -14.11
N ASP A 184 -9.52 -5.60 -15.38
CA ASP A 184 -9.09 -6.84 -16.01
C ASP A 184 -7.60 -6.75 -16.38
N ARG A 185 -6.92 -7.93 -16.42
CA ARG A 185 -5.50 -8.05 -16.81
C ARG A 185 -5.15 -7.41 -18.17
N LYS A 186 -6.16 -7.16 -19.01
CA LYS A 186 -6.01 -6.56 -20.34
C LYS A 186 -6.01 -5.04 -20.36
N SER A 187 -6.40 -4.38 -19.27
CA SER A 187 -6.59 -2.92 -19.25
C SER A 187 -5.34 -2.14 -18.83
N VAL A 188 -4.28 -2.80 -18.38
CA VAL A 188 -3.09 -2.16 -17.78
C VAL A 188 -1.77 -2.57 -18.50
N VAL A 189 -1.88 -3.16 -19.68
CA VAL A 189 -0.68 -3.54 -20.49
C VAL A 189 -0.74 -2.93 -21.87
#